data_0710fb2301de56ef1337c4853136228f
#
_entry.id   0710fb2301de56ef1337c4853136228f
#
_cell.length_a   1.000
_cell.length_b   1.000
_cell.length_c   1.000
_cell.angle_alpha   90.00
_cell.angle_beta   90.00
_cell.angle_gamma   90.00
#
_symmetry.space_group_name_H-M   'P 1'
#
loop_
_entity.id
_entity.type
_entity.pdbx_description
1 polymer ?
#
loop_
_entity_poly.entity_id
_entity_poly.type
_entity_poly.pdbx_seq_one_letter_code
_entity_poly.pdbx_strand_id
1 'polypeptide(L)'
;MTIFDALTLIGGLCLFLFGMNIMGDSLERRAGGSLRVLLGKLTQNKAAGFLTGLAVTAVIQSSSATTVMVVGFVNSGLMSLKQAINVIMGANVGTTVTAWILSLGGISSDNLFVQLMKPTSFTPILALIGTVMFMFGKDSKKKDTGTILLGFATLMFGMDAMSGAVSGLKDVSAFQNMFILFKNPIMGVLAGAILTAILQSSSASVGILQALAVTGQVSFGAAIPIIMGQNIGTCITAILSSFGTNKNAKRAAIVHLSFNVLGTIIWLSVFTIISVFLKPAILDAPATLVGIAVSHSAFNIACTAILLPMGSLLEKLAFRLVPENQQKDVVSELDERLLATPPIALQQCTSVAVEMASLAADALKKSLYAMDNYDSDIAREIREKEEKADHYEDILGTYLVKLSGYQISDDDSREAAKLLKAIGDFERISDHSVHLLKSTEEMRDKNIEFTDTAKAELRMLRLAVDEILGLAYDAFVNNDLKAAAKVEPLEQVIDEMKETMRNRHIVRLQKNECSIEAGFVWADLLTTLERTADHCSNIAVCIIDVAAHNMNAHESLKQMRKFSDDFKKLHQEYLGKYSI
;
A
#
# COMPACT_ATOMS: atom_id res chain seq x y z
N MET A 1 -41.54 -15.65 13.13
CA MET A 1 -40.10 -15.87 13.29
C MET A 1 -39.87 -16.62 14.59
N THR A 2 -39.33 -17.81 14.51
CA THR A 2 -38.93 -18.60 15.66
C THR A 2 -37.55 -18.14 16.15
N ILE A 3 -37.16 -18.57 17.37
CA ILE A 3 -35.79 -18.31 17.86
C ILE A 3 -34.75 -18.97 16.95
N PHE A 4 -35.08 -20.10 16.31
CA PHE A 4 -34.22 -20.79 15.37
C PHE A 4 -34.03 -20.00 14.06
N ASP A 5 -35.07 -19.31 13.57
CA ASP A 5 -34.94 -18.44 12.39
C ASP A 5 -34.02 -17.25 12.72
N ALA A 6 -34.13 -16.68 13.94
CA ALA A 6 -33.23 -15.59 14.36
C ALA A 6 -31.78 -16.06 14.46
N LEU A 7 -31.53 -17.24 15.01
CA LEU A 7 -30.19 -17.85 15.06
C LEU A 7 -29.66 -18.14 13.66
N THR A 8 -30.51 -18.64 12.75
CA THR A 8 -30.13 -18.90 11.35
C THR A 8 -29.80 -17.58 10.61
N LEU A 9 -30.57 -16.51 10.87
CA LEU A 9 -30.29 -15.18 10.30
C LEU A 9 -28.93 -14.65 10.78
N ILE A 10 -28.64 -14.74 12.08
CA ILE A 10 -27.35 -14.31 12.64
C ILE A 10 -26.23 -15.18 12.08
N GLY A 11 -26.38 -16.51 12.04
CA GLY A 11 -25.40 -17.41 11.47
C GLY A 11 -25.14 -17.16 9.98
N GLY A 12 -26.22 -16.93 9.21
CA GLY A 12 -26.13 -16.55 7.80
C GLY A 12 -25.40 -15.22 7.60
N LEU A 13 -25.67 -14.21 8.44
CA LEU A 13 -24.97 -12.93 8.39
C LEU A 13 -23.48 -13.10 8.73
N CYS A 14 -23.15 -13.91 9.74
CA CYS A 14 -21.74 -14.21 10.08
C CYS A 14 -21.01 -14.88 8.92
N LEU A 15 -21.61 -15.89 8.28
CA LEU A 15 -21.02 -16.56 7.11
C LEU A 15 -20.88 -15.60 5.93
N PHE A 16 -21.87 -14.76 5.69
CA PHE A 16 -21.85 -13.74 4.63
C PHE A 16 -20.69 -12.76 4.84
N LEU A 17 -20.58 -12.17 6.04
CA LEU A 17 -19.50 -11.24 6.37
C LEU A 17 -18.12 -11.90 6.31
N PHE A 18 -17.99 -13.11 6.85
CA PHE A 18 -16.76 -13.87 6.82
C PHE A 18 -16.32 -14.20 5.40
N GLY A 19 -17.26 -14.70 4.56
CA GLY A 19 -16.98 -15.00 3.16
C GLY A 19 -16.56 -13.77 2.37
N MET A 20 -17.23 -12.62 2.60
CA MET A 20 -16.91 -11.35 1.98
C MET A 20 -15.50 -10.87 2.36
N ASN A 21 -15.14 -10.92 3.64
CA ASN A 21 -13.83 -10.46 4.12
C ASN A 21 -12.72 -11.35 3.58
N ILE A 22 -12.83 -12.67 3.71
CA ILE A 22 -11.80 -13.61 3.20
C ILE A 22 -11.63 -13.49 1.68
N MET A 23 -12.73 -13.34 0.93
CA MET A 23 -12.66 -13.12 -0.51
C MET A 23 -11.95 -11.81 -0.83
N GLY A 24 -12.32 -10.72 -0.15
CA GLY A 24 -11.72 -9.39 -0.32
C GLY A 24 -10.22 -9.38 -0.05
N ASP A 25 -9.80 -9.89 1.11
CA ASP A 25 -8.39 -9.97 1.51
C ASP A 25 -7.55 -10.80 0.52
N SER A 26 -8.12 -11.90 0.01
CA SER A 26 -7.43 -12.77 -0.95
C SER A 26 -7.36 -12.14 -2.35
N LEU A 27 -8.39 -11.38 -2.76
CA LEU A 27 -8.38 -10.58 -3.99
C LEU A 27 -7.33 -9.47 -3.90
N GLU A 28 -7.22 -8.81 -2.75
CA GLU A 28 -6.22 -7.78 -2.49
C GLU A 28 -4.80 -8.34 -2.59
N ARG A 29 -4.50 -9.45 -1.90
CA ARG A 29 -3.19 -10.12 -2.00
C ARG A 29 -2.87 -10.53 -3.43
N ARG A 30 -3.85 -11.08 -4.14
CA ARG A 30 -3.69 -11.51 -5.54
C ARG A 30 -3.43 -10.36 -6.50
N ALA A 31 -4.03 -9.20 -6.24
CA ALA A 31 -3.93 -7.98 -7.05
C ALA A 31 -2.73 -7.09 -6.67
N GLY A 32 -2.08 -7.33 -5.53
CA GLY A 32 -1.13 -6.41 -4.87
C GLY A 32 -0.14 -5.67 -5.77
N GLY A 33 0.60 -6.38 -6.63
CA GLY A 33 1.54 -5.74 -7.55
C GLY A 33 0.87 -4.84 -8.61
N SER A 34 -0.30 -5.25 -9.13
CA SER A 34 -1.08 -4.48 -10.11
C SER A 34 -1.71 -3.25 -9.47
N LEU A 35 -2.16 -3.34 -8.22
CA LEU A 35 -2.68 -2.22 -7.44
C LEU A 35 -1.64 -1.12 -7.22
N ARG A 36 -0.38 -1.49 -6.94
CA ARG A 36 0.75 -0.54 -6.82
C ARG A 36 0.90 0.30 -8.10
N VAL A 37 0.93 -0.37 -9.25
CA VAL A 37 1.09 0.30 -10.56
C VAL A 37 -0.11 1.20 -10.87
N LEU A 38 -1.32 0.74 -10.56
CA LEU A 38 -2.56 1.47 -10.84
C LEU A 38 -2.64 2.78 -10.04
N LEU A 39 -2.37 2.71 -8.73
CA LEU A 39 -2.47 3.87 -7.84
C LEU A 39 -1.32 4.88 -8.03
N GLY A 40 -0.09 4.41 -8.30
CA GLY A 40 1.07 5.29 -8.45
C GLY A 40 1.12 6.08 -9.77
N LYS A 41 0.66 5.49 -10.89
CA LYS A 41 0.81 6.07 -12.22
C LYS A 41 -0.45 6.75 -12.79
N LEU A 42 -1.64 6.40 -12.35
CA LEU A 42 -2.89 6.74 -13.05
C LEU A 42 -3.72 7.87 -12.42
N THR A 43 -3.25 8.51 -11.35
CA THR A 43 -4.05 9.56 -10.69
C THR A 43 -3.84 10.98 -11.24
N GLN A 44 -3.04 11.13 -12.30
CA GLN A 44 -2.65 12.46 -12.82
C GLN A 44 -3.80 13.24 -13.49
N ASN A 45 -4.80 12.56 -14.04
CA ASN A 45 -5.97 13.22 -14.61
C ASN A 45 -7.29 12.72 -13.99
N LYS A 46 -8.39 13.49 -14.16
CA LYS A 46 -9.68 13.20 -13.54
C LYS A 46 -10.24 11.82 -13.94
N ALA A 47 -10.19 11.49 -15.23
CA ALA A 47 -10.73 10.22 -15.75
C ALA A 47 -9.92 9.02 -15.25
N ALA A 48 -8.59 9.13 -15.28
CA ALA A 48 -7.72 8.08 -14.79
C ALA A 48 -7.86 7.88 -13.27
N GLY A 49 -7.93 8.94 -12.47
CA GLY A 49 -8.19 8.85 -11.03
C GLY A 49 -9.54 8.18 -10.72
N PHE A 50 -10.60 8.55 -11.44
CA PHE A 50 -11.91 7.92 -11.33
C PHE A 50 -11.87 6.43 -11.68
N LEU A 51 -11.29 6.07 -12.84
CA LEU A 51 -11.16 4.67 -13.27
C LEU A 51 -10.30 3.84 -12.29
N THR A 52 -9.26 4.46 -11.73
CA THR A 52 -8.44 3.83 -10.68
C THR A 52 -9.28 3.51 -9.44
N GLY A 53 -10.03 4.48 -8.90
CA GLY A 53 -10.90 4.25 -7.75
C GLY A 53 -11.96 3.18 -8.01
N LEU A 54 -12.58 3.20 -9.19
CA LEU A 54 -13.54 2.20 -9.62
C LEU A 54 -12.92 0.80 -9.68
N ALA A 55 -11.78 0.66 -10.38
CA ALA A 55 -11.12 -0.63 -10.57
C ALA A 55 -10.60 -1.20 -9.24
N VAL A 56 -9.94 -0.38 -8.41
CA VAL A 56 -9.44 -0.79 -7.09
C VAL A 56 -10.57 -1.31 -6.23
N THR A 57 -11.66 -0.54 -6.10
CA THR A 57 -12.81 -0.94 -5.27
C THR A 57 -13.52 -2.17 -5.83
N ALA A 58 -13.67 -2.28 -7.15
CA ALA A 58 -14.26 -3.46 -7.77
C ALA A 58 -13.42 -4.73 -7.55
N VAL A 59 -12.10 -4.61 -7.51
CA VAL A 59 -11.18 -5.73 -7.25
C VAL A 59 -11.13 -6.06 -5.75
N ILE A 60 -10.91 -5.08 -4.87
CA ILE A 60 -10.81 -5.29 -3.42
C ILE A 60 -12.18 -5.64 -2.82
N GLN A 61 -13.30 -5.29 -3.48
CA GLN A 61 -14.68 -5.44 -3.00
C GLN A 61 -14.97 -4.63 -1.71
N SER A 62 -14.17 -3.59 -1.42
CA SER A 62 -14.29 -2.75 -0.24
C SER A 62 -14.01 -1.27 -0.56
N SER A 63 -15.06 -0.46 -0.63
CA SER A 63 -14.92 1.00 -0.77
C SER A 63 -14.39 1.65 0.51
N SER A 64 -14.70 1.08 1.67
CA SER A 64 -14.17 1.54 2.95
C SER A 64 -12.65 1.41 2.98
N ALA A 65 -12.09 0.25 2.61
CA ALA A 65 -10.64 0.05 2.50
C ALA A 65 -10.02 1.04 1.49
N THR A 66 -10.63 1.18 0.29
CA THR A 66 -10.14 2.12 -0.73
C THR A 66 -10.14 3.56 -0.22
N THR A 67 -11.17 4.01 0.47
CA THR A 67 -11.23 5.40 0.96
C THR A 67 -10.30 5.64 2.16
N VAL A 68 -10.14 4.69 3.07
CA VAL A 68 -9.15 4.76 4.16
C VAL A 68 -7.73 4.85 3.59
N MET A 69 -7.42 4.05 2.58
CA MET A 69 -6.16 4.09 1.84
C MET A 69 -5.93 5.47 1.19
N VAL A 70 -6.94 6.04 0.54
CA VAL A 70 -6.85 7.39 -0.05
C VAL A 70 -6.59 8.45 1.04
N VAL A 71 -7.26 8.34 2.20
CA VAL A 71 -7.00 9.22 3.36
C VAL A 71 -5.54 9.08 3.82
N GLY A 72 -5.01 7.85 3.89
CA GLY A 72 -3.61 7.59 4.22
C GLY A 72 -2.62 8.19 3.19
N PHE A 73 -2.90 8.04 1.88
CA PHE A 73 -2.08 8.65 0.83
C PHE A 73 -2.06 10.17 0.87
N VAL A 74 -3.20 10.79 1.19
CA VAL A 74 -3.25 12.24 1.35
C VAL A 74 -2.51 12.67 2.61
N ASN A 75 -2.58 11.86 3.69
CA ASN A 75 -1.88 12.13 4.93
C ASN A 75 -0.35 12.07 4.78
N SER A 76 0.14 11.09 4.03
CA SER A 76 1.57 10.91 3.74
C SER A 76 2.11 11.79 2.59
N GLY A 77 1.24 12.61 1.96
CA GLY A 77 1.64 13.46 0.84
C GLY A 77 1.82 12.74 -0.50
N LEU A 78 1.58 11.42 -0.57
CA LEU A 78 1.68 10.65 -1.81
C LEU A 78 0.57 10.99 -2.82
N MET A 79 -0.54 11.56 -2.34
CA MET A 79 -1.66 11.97 -3.17
C MET A 79 -2.15 13.37 -2.77
N SER A 80 -2.40 14.23 -3.74
CA SER A 80 -3.05 15.52 -3.49
C SER A 80 -4.55 15.34 -3.25
N LEU A 81 -5.17 16.27 -2.50
CA LEU A 81 -6.62 16.27 -2.27
C LEU A 81 -7.41 16.23 -3.59
N LYS A 82 -6.95 16.95 -4.62
CA LYS A 82 -7.59 17.00 -5.94
C LYS A 82 -7.60 15.64 -6.66
N GLN A 83 -6.54 14.86 -6.51
CA GLN A 83 -6.47 13.48 -7.03
C GLN A 83 -7.39 12.57 -6.21
N ALA A 84 -7.37 12.69 -4.88
CA ALA A 84 -8.19 11.91 -3.96
C ALA A 84 -9.69 12.02 -4.27
N ILE A 85 -10.19 13.23 -4.60
CA ILE A 85 -11.59 13.48 -4.98
C ILE A 85 -12.03 12.55 -6.11
N ASN A 86 -11.22 12.43 -7.17
CA ASN A 86 -11.56 11.61 -8.33
C ASN A 86 -11.56 10.11 -7.99
N VAL A 87 -10.58 9.66 -7.20
CA VAL A 87 -10.48 8.25 -6.76
C VAL A 87 -11.66 7.89 -5.86
N ILE A 88 -12.05 8.74 -4.92
CA ILE A 88 -13.21 8.54 -4.02
C ILE A 88 -14.51 8.41 -4.83
N MET A 89 -14.72 9.26 -5.83
CA MET A 89 -15.90 9.17 -6.70
C MET A 89 -15.93 7.86 -7.49
N GLY A 90 -14.77 7.40 -7.99
CA GLY A 90 -14.64 6.11 -8.66
C GLY A 90 -14.92 4.94 -7.72
N ALA A 91 -14.43 5.01 -6.48
CA ALA A 91 -14.66 3.99 -5.46
C ALA A 91 -16.15 3.79 -5.16
N ASN A 92 -16.93 4.88 -5.09
CA ASN A 92 -18.39 4.78 -4.87
C ASN A 92 -19.09 4.00 -6.00
N VAL A 93 -18.71 4.22 -7.26
CA VAL A 93 -19.25 3.44 -8.39
C VAL A 93 -18.74 1.99 -8.33
N GLY A 94 -17.46 1.76 -8.00
CA GLY A 94 -16.86 0.42 -7.87
C GLY A 94 -17.57 -0.46 -6.84
N THR A 95 -18.09 0.12 -5.77
CA THR A 95 -18.88 -0.59 -4.74
C THR A 95 -20.10 -1.31 -5.31
N THR A 96 -20.68 -0.78 -6.39
CA THR A 96 -21.91 -1.37 -6.98
C THR A 96 -21.67 -2.75 -7.59
N VAL A 97 -20.44 -3.12 -7.92
CA VAL A 97 -20.06 -4.44 -8.42
C VAL A 97 -20.46 -5.54 -7.43
N THR A 98 -20.32 -5.30 -6.13
CA THR A 98 -20.75 -6.25 -5.09
C THR A 98 -22.26 -6.52 -5.16
N ALA A 99 -23.08 -5.48 -5.34
CA ALA A 99 -24.52 -5.64 -5.46
C ALA A 99 -24.92 -6.51 -6.66
N TRP A 100 -24.18 -6.41 -7.77
CA TRP A 100 -24.36 -7.29 -8.94
C TRP A 100 -23.97 -8.74 -8.65
N ILE A 101 -22.85 -8.97 -7.98
CA ILE A 101 -22.42 -10.32 -7.54
C ILE A 101 -23.52 -10.96 -6.68
N LEU A 102 -24.04 -10.22 -5.71
CA LEU A 102 -25.10 -10.69 -4.81
C LEU A 102 -26.42 -10.92 -5.55
N SER A 103 -26.72 -10.13 -6.59
CA SER A 103 -27.95 -10.25 -7.37
C SER A 103 -28.06 -11.56 -8.16
N LEU A 104 -26.95 -12.27 -8.36
CA LEU A 104 -26.93 -13.61 -8.96
C LEU A 104 -27.81 -14.60 -8.17
N GLY A 105 -27.95 -14.41 -6.83
CA GLY A 105 -28.84 -15.20 -5.99
C GLY A 105 -30.31 -15.16 -6.39
N GLY A 106 -30.75 -14.11 -7.10
CA GLY A 106 -32.13 -13.92 -7.55
C GLY A 106 -32.48 -14.53 -8.89
N ILE A 107 -31.56 -15.23 -9.55
CA ILE A 107 -31.82 -15.87 -10.84
C ILE A 107 -32.83 -17.01 -10.66
N SER A 108 -33.99 -16.92 -11.32
CA SER A 108 -35.03 -17.96 -11.33
C SER A 108 -35.44 -18.24 -12.78
N SER A 109 -35.40 -19.51 -13.17
CA SER A 109 -35.85 -19.96 -14.52
C SER A 109 -36.05 -21.46 -14.48
N ASP A 110 -36.99 -21.95 -15.31
CA ASP A 110 -37.25 -23.38 -15.50
C ASP A 110 -36.28 -24.04 -16.50
N ASN A 111 -35.45 -23.25 -17.18
CA ASN A 111 -34.45 -23.73 -18.10
C ASN A 111 -33.27 -24.35 -17.33
N LEU A 112 -32.91 -25.61 -17.64
CA LEU A 112 -31.82 -26.33 -16.97
C LEU A 112 -30.49 -25.59 -17.03
N PHE A 113 -30.16 -24.94 -18.14
CA PHE A 113 -28.92 -24.19 -18.27
C PHE A 113 -28.88 -22.99 -17.33
N VAL A 114 -30.00 -22.26 -17.19
CA VAL A 114 -30.12 -21.13 -16.25
C VAL A 114 -30.14 -21.63 -14.82
N GLN A 115 -30.72 -22.79 -14.52
CA GLN A 115 -30.67 -23.40 -13.20
C GLN A 115 -29.23 -23.77 -12.80
N LEU A 116 -28.41 -24.26 -13.71
CA LEU A 116 -26.99 -24.52 -13.46
C LEU A 116 -26.19 -23.23 -13.20
N MET A 117 -26.65 -22.11 -13.73
CA MET A 117 -26.03 -20.80 -13.48
C MET A 117 -26.49 -20.13 -12.16
N LYS A 118 -27.43 -20.73 -11.44
CA LYS A 118 -27.79 -20.24 -10.08
C LYS A 118 -26.64 -20.44 -9.10
N PRO A 119 -26.38 -19.48 -8.21
CA PRO A 119 -25.37 -19.63 -7.17
C PRO A 119 -25.54 -20.91 -6.34
N THR A 120 -26.76 -21.28 -5.99
CA THR A 120 -27.05 -22.53 -5.25
C THR A 120 -26.59 -23.79 -5.96
N SER A 121 -26.48 -23.77 -7.30
CA SER A 121 -26.04 -24.91 -8.11
C SER A 121 -24.53 -24.95 -8.31
N PHE A 122 -23.91 -23.84 -8.65
CA PHE A 122 -22.47 -23.82 -8.97
C PHE A 122 -21.56 -23.53 -7.73
N THR A 123 -22.09 -22.87 -6.71
CA THR A 123 -21.33 -22.57 -5.48
C THR A 123 -20.71 -23.80 -4.80
N PRO A 124 -21.41 -24.96 -4.68
CA PRO A 124 -20.78 -26.16 -4.12
C PRO A 124 -19.58 -26.64 -4.96
N ILE A 125 -19.65 -26.48 -6.30
CA ILE A 125 -18.54 -26.84 -7.20
C ILE A 125 -17.36 -25.88 -6.98
N LEU A 126 -17.63 -24.58 -6.86
CA LEU A 126 -16.59 -23.59 -6.54
C LEU A 126 -15.97 -23.85 -5.17
N ALA A 127 -16.78 -24.24 -4.17
CA ALA A 127 -16.30 -24.63 -2.84
C ALA A 127 -15.36 -25.83 -2.93
N LEU A 128 -15.73 -26.87 -3.71
CA LEU A 128 -14.87 -28.05 -3.91
C LEU A 128 -13.55 -27.66 -4.58
N ILE A 129 -13.59 -26.93 -5.69
CA ILE A 129 -12.41 -26.47 -6.41
C ILE A 129 -11.55 -25.61 -5.49
N GLY A 130 -12.16 -24.66 -4.77
CA GLY A 130 -11.50 -23.78 -3.82
C GLY A 130 -10.79 -24.56 -2.70
N THR A 131 -11.46 -25.57 -2.13
CA THR A 131 -10.87 -26.44 -1.09
C THR A 131 -9.66 -27.19 -1.62
N VAL A 132 -9.78 -27.80 -2.80
CA VAL A 132 -8.67 -28.54 -3.43
C VAL A 132 -7.48 -27.59 -3.69
N MET A 133 -7.74 -26.40 -4.24
CA MET A 133 -6.68 -25.43 -4.51
C MET A 133 -6.03 -24.91 -3.22
N PHE A 134 -6.81 -24.70 -2.16
CA PHE A 134 -6.31 -24.23 -0.86
C PHE A 134 -5.48 -25.31 -0.15
N MET A 135 -5.96 -26.57 -0.13
CA MET A 135 -5.29 -27.65 0.60
C MET A 135 -4.07 -28.22 -0.14
N PHE A 136 -4.15 -28.34 -1.46
CA PHE A 136 -3.11 -28.99 -2.26
C PHE A 136 -2.30 -28.03 -3.13
N GLY A 137 -2.64 -26.74 -3.15
CA GLY A 137 -1.87 -25.72 -3.86
C GLY A 137 -0.48 -25.55 -3.24
N LYS A 138 0.58 -25.68 -4.06
CA LYS A 138 1.97 -25.46 -3.62
C LYS A 138 2.34 -23.98 -3.58
N ASP A 139 1.77 -23.18 -4.48
CA ASP A 139 2.05 -21.75 -4.63
C ASP A 139 1.03 -20.91 -3.84
N SER A 140 1.48 -19.83 -3.20
CA SER A 140 0.63 -18.84 -2.53
C SER A 140 -0.48 -18.34 -3.46
N LYS A 141 -0.17 -18.04 -4.71
CA LYS A 141 -1.14 -17.57 -5.72
C LYS A 141 -2.29 -18.56 -5.96
N LYS A 142 -2.01 -19.88 -5.92
CA LYS A 142 -3.05 -20.92 -6.05
C LYS A 142 -3.89 -21.01 -4.79
N LYS A 143 -3.27 -20.89 -3.61
CA LYS A 143 -3.99 -20.86 -2.33
C LYS A 143 -4.91 -19.65 -2.25
N ASP A 144 -4.44 -18.46 -2.61
CA ASP A 144 -5.26 -17.25 -2.65
C ASP A 144 -6.46 -17.42 -3.61
N THR A 145 -6.24 -17.98 -4.80
CA THR A 145 -7.34 -18.27 -5.73
C THR A 145 -8.34 -19.28 -5.11
N GLY A 146 -7.85 -20.30 -4.43
CA GLY A 146 -8.69 -21.23 -3.68
C GLY A 146 -9.50 -20.54 -2.60
N THR A 147 -8.89 -19.64 -1.85
CA THR A 147 -9.53 -18.84 -0.80
C THR A 147 -10.57 -17.87 -1.35
N ILE A 148 -10.33 -17.26 -2.52
CA ILE A 148 -11.33 -16.44 -3.22
C ILE A 148 -12.58 -17.24 -3.55
N LEU A 149 -12.41 -18.45 -4.12
CA LEU A 149 -13.53 -19.34 -4.45
C LEU A 149 -14.29 -19.80 -3.21
N LEU A 150 -13.59 -20.14 -2.13
CA LEU A 150 -14.18 -20.50 -0.84
C LEU A 150 -14.91 -19.32 -0.19
N GLY A 151 -14.31 -18.14 -0.20
CA GLY A 151 -14.92 -16.91 0.30
C GLY A 151 -16.22 -16.59 -0.43
N PHE A 152 -16.20 -16.65 -1.78
CA PHE A 152 -17.40 -16.50 -2.60
C PHE A 152 -18.47 -17.54 -2.25
N ALA A 153 -18.09 -18.80 -2.11
CA ALA A 153 -19.02 -19.86 -1.75
C ALA A 153 -19.64 -19.63 -0.36
N THR A 154 -18.82 -19.28 0.63
CA THR A 154 -19.28 -18.99 2.01
C THR A 154 -20.23 -17.79 2.04
N LEU A 155 -19.91 -16.73 1.27
CA LEU A 155 -20.76 -15.56 1.12
C LEU A 155 -22.13 -15.93 0.54
N MET A 156 -22.18 -16.74 -0.51
CA MET A 156 -23.43 -17.17 -1.14
C MET A 156 -24.24 -18.09 -0.22
N PHE A 157 -23.62 -19.01 0.50
CA PHE A 157 -24.31 -19.82 1.52
C PHE A 157 -24.87 -18.96 2.66
N GLY A 158 -24.12 -17.94 3.10
CA GLY A 158 -24.59 -16.97 4.08
C GLY A 158 -25.82 -16.19 3.60
N MET A 159 -25.79 -15.74 2.34
CA MET A 159 -26.90 -15.04 1.68
C MET A 159 -28.17 -15.92 1.60
N ASP A 160 -27.99 -17.19 1.21
CA ASP A 160 -29.08 -18.15 1.10
C ASP A 160 -29.69 -18.45 2.48
N ALA A 161 -28.86 -18.66 3.50
CA ALA A 161 -29.30 -18.86 4.89
C ALA A 161 -30.08 -17.65 5.43
N MET A 162 -29.59 -16.41 5.19
CA MET A 162 -30.33 -15.19 5.56
C MET A 162 -31.67 -15.13 4.86
N SER A 163 -31.71 -15.34 3.55
CA SER A 163 -32.94 -15.30 2.74
C SER A 163 -33.97 -16.33 3.22
N GLY A 164 -33.51 -17.55 3.53
CA GLY A 164 -34.36 -18.62 4.08
C GLY A 164 -34.93 -18.24 5.45
N ALA A 165 -34.10 -17.71 6.35
CA ALA A 165 -34.52 -17.32 7.71
C ALA A 165 -35.55 -16.20 7.71
N VAL A 166 -35.47 -15.22 6.79
CA VAL A 166 -36.43 -14.11 6.71
C VAL A 166 -37.68 -14.42 5.89
N SER A 167 -37.71 -15.52 5.16
CA SER A 167 -38.84 -15.88 4.27
C SER A 167 -40.18 -15.97 5.04
N GLY A 168 -40.19 -16.43 6.28
CA GLY A 168 -41.37 -16.49 7.15
C GLY A 168 -41.82 -15.14 7.72
N LEU A 169 -41.04 -14.07 7.56
CA LEU A 169 -41.38 -12.74 8.06
C LEU A 169 -42.48 -12.04 7.23
N LYS A 170 -42.69 -12.50 5.98
CA LYS A 170 -43.70 -11.92 5.08
C LYS A 170 -45.10 -11.87 5.69
N ASP A 171 -45.42 -12.83 6.58
CA ASP A 171 -46.77 -12.97 7.21
C ASP A 171 -46.82 -12.34 8.61
N VAL A 172 -45.76 -11.68 9.08
CA VAL A 172 -45.69 -11.03 10.41
C VAL A 172 -46.09 -9.57 10.30
N SER A 173 -47.24 -9.19 10.91
CA SER A 173 -47.81 -7.83 10.84
C SER A 173 -46.82 -6.74 11.31
N ALA A 174 -46.04 -7.01 12.38
CA ALA A 174 -45.04 -6.06 12.87
C ALA A 174 -43.94 -5.78 11.82
N PHE A 175 -43.54 -6.78 11.04
CA PHE A 175 -42.57 -6.66 9.98
C PHE A 175 -43.12 -5.86 8.79
N GLN A 176 -44.36 -6.16 8.39
CA GLN A 176 -45.07 -5.39 7.36
C GLN A 176 -45.21 -3.92 7.74
N ASN A 177 -45.60 -3.65 9.01
CA ASN A 177 -45.75 -2.29 9.53
C ASN A 177 -44.43 -1.52 9.58
N MET A 178 -43.30 -2.18 9.81
CA MET A 178 -41.97 -1.56 9.74
C MET A 178 -41.67 -1.02 8.34
N PHE A 179 -42.01 -1.76 7.26
CA PHE A 179 -41.82 -1.27 5.89
C PHE A 179 -42.78 -0.15 5.51
N ILE A 180 -43.92 -0.02 6.20
CA ILE A 180 -44.82 1.15 6.05
C ILE A 180 -44.13 2.43 6.52
N LEU A 181 -43.32 2.40 7.57
CA LEU A 181 -42.51 3.54 8.03
C LEU A 181 -41.48 3.95 6.96
N PHE A 182 -40.94 3.00 6.23
CA PHE A 182 -39.94 3.26 5.14
C PHE A 182 -40.59 3.74 3.83
N LYS A 183 -41.92 3.83 3.75
CA LYS A 183 -42.62 4.59 2.68
C LYS A 183 -42.31 6.09 2.78
N ASN A 184 -41.90 6.59 3.96
CA ASN A 184 -41.32 7.92 4.08
C ASN A 184 -39.86 7.85 3.60
N PRO A 185 -39.48 8.55 2.50
CA PRO A 185 -38.14 8.45 1.94
C PRO A 185 -37.04 8.89 2.92
N ILE A 186 -37.30 9.86 3.79
CA ILE A 186 -36.33 10.32 4.80
C ILE A 186 -36.04 9.21 5.81
N MET A 187 -37.07 8.49 6.26
CA MET A 187 -36.89 7.37 7.18
C MET A 187 -36.13 6.23 6.54
N GLY A 188 -36.36 5.98 5.24
CA GLY A 188 -35.55 5.02 4.45
C GLY A 188 -34.06 5.40 4.40
N VAL A 189 -33.74 6.66 4.11
CA VAL A 189 -32.36 7.17 4.11
C VAL A 189 -31.74 7.03 5.51
N LEU A 190 -32.43 7.42 6.57
CA LEU A 190 -31.90 7.29 7.93
C LEU A 190 -31.63 5.82 8.31
N ALA A 191 -32.58 4.93 8.00
CA ALA A 191 -32.40 3.49 8.27
C ALA A 191 -31.17 2.92 7.54
N GLY A 192 -31.02 3.22 6.24
CA GLY A 192 -29.87 2.80 5.47
C GLY A 192 -28.55 3.37 6.01
N ALA A 193 -28.53 4.66 6.37
CA ALA A 193 -27.36 5.32 6.91
C ALA A 193 -26.92 4.73 8.26
N ILE A 194 -27.86 4.56 9.20
CA ILE A 194 -27.58 4.00 10.53
C ILE A 194 -27.10 2.55 10.43
N LEU A 195 -27.81 1.72 9.65
CA LEU A 195 -27.44 0.32 9.46
C LEU A 195 -26.00 0.19 8.91
N THR A 196 -25.69 0.96 7.87
CA THR A 196 -24.36 0.91 7.25
C THR A 196 -23.28 1.50 8.15
N ALA A 197 -23.59 2.56 8.91
CA ALA A 197 -22.66 3.14 9.87
C ALA A 197 -22.30 2.14 11.00
N ILE A 198 -23.26 1.34 11.46
CA ILE A 198 -23.03 0.29 12.47
C ILE A 198 -22.19 -0.85 11.88
N LEU A 199 -22.55 -1.32 10.70
CA LEU A 199 -21.86 -2.43 10.02
C LEU A 199 -20.50 -2.02 9.44
N GLN A 200 -20.30 -0.72 9.21
CA GLN A 200 -19.12 -0.15 8.52
C GLN A 200 -18.86 -0.76 7.14
N SER A 201 -19.88 -1.37 6.53
CA SER A 201 -19.83 -2.04 5.24
C SER A 201 -21.12 -1.84 4.45
N SER A 202 -21.02 -1.08 3.36
CA SER A 202 -22.16 -0.89 2.44
C SER A 202 -22.52 -2.20 1.71
N SER A 203 -21.52 -3.00 1.36
CA SER A 203 -21.75 -4.31 0.72
C SER A 203 -22.57 -5.24 1.63
N ALA A 204 -22.26 -5.27 2.93
CA ALA A 204 -23.03 -6.03 3.92
C ALA A 204 -24.45 -5.49 4.05
N SER A 205 -24.60 -4.17 4.12
CA SER A 205 -25.91 -3.51 4.23
C SER A 205 -26.79 -3.76 3.00
N VAL A 206 -26.20 -3.72 1.80
CA VAL A 206 -26.91 -4.06 0.54
C VAL A 206 -27.28 -5.54 0.53
N GLY A 207 -26.42 -6.44 0.97
CA GLY A 207 -26.70 -7.87 1.08
C GLY A 207 -27.90 -8.15 2.01
N ILE A 208 -27.98 -7.48 3.15
CA ILE A 208 -29.14 -7.56 4.05
C ILE A 208 -30.41 -7.06 3.36
N LEU A 209 -30.33 -5.91 2.66
CA LEU A 209 -31.48 -5.37 1.93
C LEU A 209 -31.94 -6.36 0.83
N GLN A 210 -31.03 -6.97 0.11
CA GLN A 210 -31.33 -7.99 -0.90
C GLN A 210 -31.94 -9.25 -0.29
N ALA A 211 -31.41 -9.73 0.85
CA ALA A 211 -32.01 -10.87 1.58
C ALA A 211 -33.44 -10.56 2.02
N LEU A 212 -33.69 -9.35 2.55
CA LEU A 212 -35.04 -8.92 2.95
C LEU A 212 -35.98 -8.77 1.73
N ALA A 213 -35.45 -8.36 0.57
CA ALA A 213 -36.25 -8.20 -0.65
C ALA A 213 -36.84 -9.53 -1.15
N VAL A 214 -36.21 -10.68 -0.83
CA VAL A 214 -36.72 -12.03 -1.14
C VAL A 214 -38.09 -12.28 -0.50
N THR A 215 -38.42 -11.61 0.61
CA THR A 215 -39.73 -11.71 1.26
C THR A 215 -40.88 -11.15 0.41
N GLY A 216 -40.55 -10.35 -0.62
CA GLY A 216 -41.52 -9.61 -1.44
C GLY A 216 -42.19 -8.40 -0.73
N GLN A 217 -41.82 -8.10 0.52
CA GLN A 217 -42.39 -6.98 1.29
C GLN A 217 -41.64 -5.67 1.08
N VAL A 218 -40.41 -5.70 0.60
CA VAL A 218 -39.64 -4.50 0.30
C VAL A 218 -40.02 -3.99 -1.07
N SER A 219 -40.68 -2.85 -1.16
CA SER A 219 -40.98 -2.20 -2.45
C SER A 219 -39.79 -1.40 -2.96
N PHE A 220 -39.77 -1.09 -4.28
CA PHE A 220 -38.73 -0.19 -4.85
C PHE A 220 -38.82 1.21 -4.18
N GLY A 221 -40.03 1.67 -3.82
CA GLY A 221 -40.22 2.93 -3.13
C GLY A 221 -39.52 3.00 -1.77
N ALA A 222 -39.38 1.88 -1.06
CA ALA A 222 -38.62 1.76 0.17
C ALA A 222 -37.13 1.50 -0.07
N ALA A 223 -36.79 0.60 -1.02
CA ALA A 223 -35.41 0.18 -1.29
C ALA A 223 -34.51 1.32 -1.77
N ILE A 224 -35.01 2.17 -2.69
CA ILE A 224 -34.21 3.26 -3.28
C ILE A 224 -33.72 4.27 -2.22
N PRO A 225 -34.57 4.83 -1.33
CA PRO A 225 -34.08 5.70 -0.26
C PRO A 225 -33.14 5.01 0.73
N ILE A 226 -33.36 3.73 1.04
CA ILE A 226 -32.45 2.95 1.90
C ILE A 226 -31.07 2.88 1.26
N ILE A 227 -30.97 2.59 -0.05
CA ILE A 227 -29.71 2.56 -0.81
C ILE A 227 -28.99 3.92 -0.74
N MET A 228 -29.71 5.02 -0.91
CA MET A 228 -29.15 6.36 -0.77
C MET A 228 -28.53 6.57 0.62
N GLY A 229 -29.23 6.13 1.66
CA GLY A 229 -28.75 6.19 3.03
C GLY A 229 -27.51 5.31 3.27
N GLN A 230 -27.48 4.10 2.70
CA GLN A 230 -26.33 3.19 2.81
C GLN A 230 -25.04 3.83 2.31
N ASN A 231 -25.10 4.63 1.26
CA ASN A 231 -23.93 5.37 0.75
C ASN A 231 -23.46 6.45 1.74
N ILE A 232 -24.37 7.15 2.43
CA ILE A 232 -23.99 8.09 3.50
C ILE A 232 -23.33 7.36 4.67
N GLY A 233 -23.93 6.23 5.10
CA GLY A 233 -23.42 5.43 6.22
C GLY A 233 -21.99 4.91 6.00
N THR A 234 -21.61 4.62 4.76
CA THR A 234 -20.25 4.19 4.39
C THR A 234 -19.18 5.24 4.73
N CYS A 235 -19.55 6.53 4.77
CA CYS A 235 -18.60 7.60 5.03
C CYS A 235 -18.04 7.60 6.44
N ILE A 236 -18.67 6.89 7.39
CA ILE A 236 -18.22 6.83 8.79
C ILE A 236 -16.81 6.27 8.91
N THR A 237 -16.44 5.28 8.09
CA THR A 237 -15.10 4.66 8.10
C THR A 237 -14.03 5.65 7.71
N ALA A 238 -14.24 6.45 6.65
CA ALA A 238 -13.32 7.49 6.22
C ALA A 238 -13.21 8.61 7.27
N ILE A 239 -14.31 8.98 7.93
CA ILE A 239 -14.31 9.99 9.01
C ILE A 239 -13.49 9.46 10.19
N LEU A 240 -13.77 8.24 10.66
CA LEU A 240 -13.03 7.63 11.78
C LEU A 240 -11.54 7.52 11.46
N SER A 241 -11.18 7.11 10.26
CA SER A 241 -9.78 7.02 9.83
C SER A 241 -9.09 8.38 9.72
N SER A 242 -9.83 9.47 9.57
CA SER A 242 -9.26 10.81 9.48
C SER A 242 -8.90 11.45 10.83
N PHE A 243 -9.27 10.85 11.96
CA PHE A 243 -8.85 11.35 13.28
C PHE A 243 -7.34 11.21 13.46
N GLY A 244 -6.70 12.27 13.95
CA GLY A 244 -5.24 12.30 14.15
C GLY A 244 -4.43 12.54 12.87
N THR A 245 -5.07 12.74 11.70
CA THR A 245 -4.38 13.04 10.43
C THR A 245 -4.16 14.53 10.21
N ASN A 246 -3.36 14.85 9.17
CA ASN A 246 -3.23 16.20 8.66
C ASN A 246 -4.56 16.74 8.07
N LYS A 247 -4.62 18.04 7.81
CA LYS A 247 -5.86 18.70 7.34
C LYS A 247 -6.33 18.22 5.98
N ASN A 248 -5.41 17.89 5.07
CA ASN A 248 -5.78 17.44 3.74
C ASN A 248 -6.41 16.04 3.77
N ALA A 249 -5.95 15.16 4.64
CA ALA A 249 -6.55 13.86 4.87
C ALA A 249 -7.96 13.99 5.49
N LYS A 250 -8.16 14.90 6.46
CA LYS A 250 -9.49 15.25 6.98
C LYS A 250 -10.40 15.81 5.89
N ARG A 251 -9.87 16.67 5.02
CA ARG A 251 -10.60 17.21 3.86
C ARG A 251 -11.03 16.10 2.90
N ALA A 252 -10.19 15.08 2.68
CA ALA A 252 -10.55 13.92 1.85
C ALA A 252 -11.75 13.14 2.44
N ALA A 253 -11.78 12.91 3.75
CA ALA A 253 -12.93 12.28 4.41
C ALA A 253 -14.20 13.15 4.33
N ILE A 254 -14.07 14.47 4.48
CA ILE A 254 -15.17 15.43 4.31
C ILE A 254 -15.68 15.47 2.87
N VAL A 255 -14.80 15.35 1.87
CA VAL A 255 -15.21 15.24 0.47
C VAL A 255 -16.06 14.00 0.25
N HIS A 256 -15.66 12.84 0.79
CA HIS A 256 -16.43 11.60 0.69
C HIS A 256 -17.83 11.76 1.29
N LEU A 257 -17.92 12.33 2.49
CA LEU A 257 -19.21 12.63 3.12
C LEU A 257 -20.04 13.61 2.30
N SER A 258 -19.44 14.72 1.87
CA SER A 258 -20.12 15.76 1.11
C SER A 258 -20.66 15.25 -0.22
N PHE A 259 -19.90 14.41 -0.93
CA PHE A 259 -20.32 13.78 -2.17
C PHE A 259 -21.60 12.93 -1.95
N ASN A 260 -21.62 12.07 -0.94
CA ASN A 260 -22.75 11.19 -0.68
C ASN A 260 -23.97 11.95 -0.14
N VAL A 261 -23.76 12.95 0.73
CA VAL A 261 -24.85 13.78 1.26
C VAL A 261 -25.47 14.65 0.17
N LEU A 262 -24.66 15.37 -0.61
CA LEU A 262 -25.16 16.21 -1.71
C LEU A 262 -25.84 15.36 -2.79
N GLY A 263 -25.25 14.22 -3.16
CA GLY A 263 -25.85 13.27 -4.09
C GLY A 263 -27.21 12.77 -3.58
N THR A 264 -27.31 12.42 -2.30
CA THR A 264 -28.57 12.00 -1.68
C THR A 264 -29.60 13.13 -1.67
N ILE A 265 -29.22 14.36 -1.30
CA ILE A 265 -30.17 15.50 -1.29
C ILE A 265 -30.75 15.74 -2.70
N ILE A 266 -29.88 15.74 -3.72
CA ILE A 266 -30.31 15.96 -5.11
C ILE A 266 -31.27 14.85 -5.55
N TRP A 267 -30.84 13.59 -5.44
CA TRP A 267 -31.60 12.47 -5.98
C TRP A 267 -32.82 12.09 -5.12
N LEU A 268 -32.78 12.32 -3.80
CA LEU A 268 -33.93 12.16 -2.94
C LEU A 268 -35.02 13.20 -3.28
N SER A 269 -34.63 14.44 -3.61
CA SER A 269 -35.55 15.47 -4.07
C SER A 269 -36.21 15.06 -5.39
N VAL A 270 -35.42 14.60 -6.37
CA VAL A 270 -35.91 14.10 -7.65
C VAL A 270 -36.84 12.89 -7.44
N PHE A 271 -36.43 11.93 -6.61
CA PHE A 271 -37.22 10.75 -6.27
C PHE A 271 -38.56 11.14 -5.63
N THR A 272 -38.56 12.09 -4.68
CA THR A 272 -39.76 12.55 -4.01
C THR A 272 -40.72 13.24 -5.00
N ILE A 273 -40.21 14.08 -5.91
CA ILE A 273 -40.99 14.71 -6.96
C ILE A 273 -41.63 13.63 -7.86
N ILE A 274 -40.87 12.66 -8.31
CA ILE A 274 -41.36 11.56 -9.16
C ILE A 274 -42.41 10.74 -8.40
N SER A 275 -42.16 10.39 -7.15
CA SER A 275 -43.09 9.58 -6.34
C SER A 275 -44.42 10.27 -6.05
N VAL A 276 -44.39 11.60 -5.86
CA VAL A 276 -45.61 12.37 -5.55
C VAL A 276 -46.43 12.73 -6.79
N PHE A 277 -45.75 13.19 -7.87
CA PHE A 277 -46.44 13.73 -9.04
C PHE A 277 -46.68 12.66 -10.14
N LEU A 278 -45.71 11.78 -10.39
CA LEU A 278 -45.82 10.76 -11.46
C LEU A 278 -46.36 9.42 -10.94
N LYS A 279 -46.17 9.11 -9.65
CA LYS A 279 -46.61 7.87 -8.98
C LYS A 279 -46.42 6.60 -9.84
N PRO A 280 -45.21 6.33 -10.34
CA PRO A 280 -45.01 5.18 -11.19
C PRO A 280 -45.27 3.89 -10.42
N ALA A 281 -46.08 2.98 -10.99
CA ALA A 281 -46.49 1.73 -10.35
C ALA A 281 -45.31 0.84 -9.92
N ILE A 282 -44.13 1.00 -10.54
CA ILE A 282 -42.92 0.26 -10.18
C ILE A 282 -42.48 0.55 -8.74
N LEU A 283 -42.76 1.71 -8.18
CA LEU A 283 -42.37 2.05 -6.81
C LEU A 283 -43.13 1.21 -5.76
N ASP A 284 -44.34 0.76 -6.07
CA ASP A 284 -45.12 -0.11 -5.21
C ASP A 284 -44.84 -1.60 -5.46
N ALA A 285 -44.16 -1.91 -6.57
CA ALA A 285 -43.76 -3.29 -6.89
C ALA A 285 -42.68 -3.81 -5.94
N PRO A 286 -42.66 -5.11 -5.61
CA PRO A 286 -41.60 -5.73 -4.83
C PRO A 286 -40.21 -5.54 -5.51
N ALA A 287 -39.24 -5.08 -4.74
CA ALA A 287 -37.87 -4.93 -5.20
C ALA A 287 -37.25 -6.31 -5.43
N THR A 288 -36.61 -6.47 -6.59
CA THR A 288 -35.83 -7.68 -6.90
C THR A 288 -34.36 -7.48 -6.58
N LEU A 289 -33.60 -8.57 -6.42
CA LEU A 289 -32.16 -8.49 -6.17
C LEU A 289 -31.44 -7.71 -7.27
N VAL A 290 -31.77 -8.01 -8.53
CA VAL A 290 -31.25 -7.27 -9.70
C VAL A 290 -31.71 -5.81 -9.68
N GLY A 291 -32.98 -5.55 -9.36
CA GLY A 291 -33.52 -4.19 -9.25
C GLY A 291 -32.80 -3.33 -8.21
N ILE A 292 -32.40 -3.94 -7.08
CA ILE A 292 -31.56 -3.28 -6.04
C ILE A 292 -30.17 -2.98 -6.61
N ALA A 293 -29.53 -3.92 -7.32
CA ALA A 293 -28.22 -3.70 -7.93
C ALA A 293 -28.27 -2.59 -9.01
N VAL A 294 -29.31 -2.58 -9.84
CA VAL A 294 -29.55 -1.52 -10.85
C VAL A 294 -29.75 -0.17 -10.14
N SER A 295 -30.61 -0.10 -9.11
CA SER A 295 -30.86 1.14 -8.37
C SER A 295 -29.60 1.68 -7.71
N HIS A 296 -28.77 0.79 -7.12
CA HIS A 296 -27.50 1.14 -6.51
C HIS A 296 -26.51 1.70 -7.54
N SER A 297 -26.39 1.04 -8.70
CA SER A 297 -25.53 1.51 -9.79
C SER A 297 -26.04 2.83 -10.38
N ALA A 298 -27.34 2.93 -10.65
CA ALA A 298 -27.95 4.14 -11.21
C ALA A 298 -27.73 5.35 -10.30
N PHE A 299 -27.94 5.19 -8.99
CA PHE A 299 -27.68 6.25 -8.01
C PHE A 299 -26.21 6.71 -8.00
N ASN A 300 -25.26 5.77 -7.89
CA ASN A 300 -23.84 6.13 -7.81
C ASN A 300 -23.31 6.73 -9.11
N ILE A 301 -23.70 6.19 -10.28
CA ILE A 301 -23.34 6.74 -11.59
C ILE A 301 -23.94 8.14 -11.76
N ALA A 302 -25.22 8.33 -11.42
CA ALA A 302 -25.89 9.60 -11.55
C ALA A 302 -25.31 10.67 -10.61
N CYS A 303 -24.98 10.33 -9.34
CA CYS A 303 -24.24 11.20 -8.44
C CYS A 303 -22.88 11.60 -9.03
N THR A 304 -22.14 10.63 -9.56
CA THR A 304 -20.82 10.88 -10.17
C THR A 304 -20.94 11.76 -11.41
N ALA A 305 -21.91 11.51 -12.28
CA ALA A 305 -22.10 12.30 -13.50
C ALA A 305 -22.33 13.79 -13.21
N ILE A 306 -23.03 14.10 -12.12
CA ILE A 306 -23.27 15.49 -11.69
C ILE A 306 -22.07 16.06 -10.93
N LEU A 307 -21.49 15.32 -9.98
CA LEU A 307 -20.53 15.86 -9.02
C LEU A 307 -19.07 15.76 -9.49
N LEU A 308 -18.71 14.86 -10.41
CA LEU A 308 -17.35 14.74 -10.94
C LEU A 308 -16.90 16.02 -11.69
N PRO A 309 -17.71 16.64 -12.55
CA PRO A 309 -17.39 17.95 -13.12
C PRO A 309 -17.23 19.04 -12.04
N MET A 310 -17.98 18.93 -10.95
CA MET A 310 -18.02 19.87 -9.83
C MET A 310 -17.01 19.56 -8.72
N GLY A 311 -15.99 18.75 -8.97
CA GLY A 311 -14.97 18.38 -7.98
C GLY A 311 -14.31 19.57 -7.28
N SER A 312 -14.13 20.70 -7.98
CA SER A 312 -13.63 21.95 -7.39
C SER A 312 -14.59 22.57 -6.36
N LEU A 313 -15.89 22.35 -6.48
CA LEU A 313 -16.87 22.77 -5.47
C LEU A 313 -16.74 21.95 -4.19
N LEU A 314 -16.60 20.64 -4.32
CA LEU A 314 -16.36 19.74 -3.18
C LEU A 314 -15.04 20.07 -2.48
N GLU A 315 -13.99 20.37 -3.25
CA GLU A 315 -12.70 20.84 -2.73
C GLU A 315 -12.88 22.13 -1.91
N LYS A 316 -13.53 23.16 -2.47
CA LYS A 316 -13.81 24.42 -1.77
C LYS A 316 -14.65 24.21 -0.51
N LEU A 317 -15.65 23.34 -0.56
CA LEU A 317 -16.47 22.99 0.60
C LEU A 317 -15.61 22.33 1.70
N ALA A 318 -14.72 21.42 1.34
CA ALA A 318 -13.81 20.76 2.28
C ALA A 318 -12.85 21.77 2.93
N PHE A 319 -12.30 22.72 2.17
CA PHE A 319 -11.47 23.81 2.70
C PHE A 319 -12.25 24.74 3.64
N ARG A 320 -13.53 24.96 3.38
CA ARG A 320 -14.39 25.77 4.26
C ARG A 320 -14.72 25.07 5.57
N LEU A 321 -14.95 23.76 5.53
CA LEU A 321 -15.28 22.95 6.73
C LEU A 321 -14.04 22.60 7.56
N VAL A 322 -12.89 22.47 6.90
CA VAL A 322 -11.58 22.22 7.54
C VAL A 322 -10.61 23.34 7.10
N PRO A 323 -10.66 24.51 7.76
CA PRO A 323 -9.85 25.67 7.37
C PRO A 323 -8.36 25.46 7.61
N GLU A 324 -7.52 26.25 6.90
CA GLU A 324 -6.08 26.30 7.09
C GLU A 324 -5.76 27.11 8.37
N ASN A 325 -5.07 26.49 9.34
CA ASN A 325 -4.43 27.22 10.44
C ASN A 325 -2.94 27.31 10.14
N GLN A 326 -2.26 28.32 10.68
CA GLN A 326 -0.82 28.57 10.46
C GLN A 326 0.13 27.52 11.07
N GLN A 327 -0.35 26.50 11.76
CA GLN A 327 0.48 25.39 12.21
C GLN A 327 0.89 24.51 11.01
N LYS A 328 2.20 24.33 10.83
CA LYS A 328 2.72 23.32 9.89
C LYS A 328 2.15 21.96 10.26
N ASP A 329 1.37 21.37 9.36
CA ASP A 329 0.94 19.98 9.53
C ASP A 329 2.20 19.09 9.48
N VAL A 330 2.39 18.27 10.50
CA VAL A 330 3.41 17.22 10.48
C VAL A 330 2.92 16.17 9.48
N VAL A 331 3.59 16.09 8.36
CA VAL A 331 3.36 15.02 7.38
C VAL A 331 3.97 13.75 7.99
N SER A 332 3.15 12.75 8.24
CA SER A 332 3.65 11.44 8.70
C SER A 332 4.31 10.74 7.51
N GLU A 333 5.61 10.49 7.62
CA GLU A 333 6.40 9.82 6.59
C GLU A 333 5.92 8.38 6.34
N LEU A 334 5.42 7.70 7.38
CA LEU A 334 4.80 6.37 7.33
C LEU A 334 3.45 6.40 8.05
N ASP A 335 2.38 6.07 7.34
CA ASP A 335 1.02 6.09 7.89
C ASP A 335 0.57 4.67 8.27
N GLU A 336 0.33 4.42 9.57
CA GLU A 336 -0.10 3.12 10.08
C GLU A 336 -1.44 2.62 9.49
N ARG A 337 -2.28 3.50 8.96
CA ARG A 337 -3.55 3.12 8.32
C ARG A 337 -3.34 2.32 7.05
N LEU A 338 -2.19 2.53 6.40
CA LEU A 338 -1.81 1.79 5.20
C LEU A 338 -1.43 0.35 5.51
N LEU A 339 -1.14 0.00 6.78
CA LEU A 339 -0.93 -1.40 7.21
C LEU A 339 -2.14 -2.28 6.94
N ALA A 340 -3.35 -1.71 6.91
CA ALA A 340 -4.55 -2.43 6.48
C ALA A 340 -4.50 -2.85 4.99
N THR A 341 -3.61 -2.23 4.19
CA THR A 341 -3.37 -2.53 2.78
C THR A 341 -1.88 -2.79 2.56
N PRO A 342 -1.36 -3.97 2.95
CA PRO A 342 0.06 -4.27 3.02
C PRO A 342 0.89 -3.96 1.77
N PRO A 343 0.41 -4.22 0.53
CA PRO A 343 1.18 -3.88 -0.67
C PRO A 343 1.47 -2.39 -0.81
N ILE A 344 0.57 -1.54 -0.31
CA ILE A 344 0.69 -0.09 -0.39
C ILE A 344 1.56 0.44 0.73
N ALA A 345 1.41 -0.11 1.94
CA ALA A 345 2.31 0.15 3.06
C ALA A 345 3.77 -0.14 2.65
N LEU A 346 4.01 -1.26 1.98
CA LEU A 346 5.32 -1.64 1.49
C LEU A 346 5.85 -0.68 0.40
N GLN A 347 4.98 -0.18 -0.47
CA GLN A 347 5.36 0.84 -1.46
C GLN A 347 5.80 2.14 -0.78
N GLN A 348 5.12 2.56 0.28
CA GLN A 348 5.53 3.73 1.06
C GLN A 348 6.89 3.50 1.73
N CYS A 349 7.10 2.33 2.35
CA CYS A 349 8.40 1.94 2.90
C CYS A 349 9.50 2.01 1.83
N THR A 350 9.25 1.49 0.63
CA THR A 350 10.21 1.55 -0.49
C THR A 350 10.55 3.01 -0.85
N SER A 351 9.56 3.90 -0.90
CA SER A 351 9.79 5.32 -1.23
C SER A 351 10.66 6.02 -0.18
N VAL A 352 10.38 5.78 1.12
CA VAL A 352 11.18 6.36 2.22
C VAL A 352 12.57 5.74 2.27
N ALA A 353 12.71 4.43 2.02
CA ALA A 353 14.01 3.77 1.94
C ALA A 353 14.88 4.29 0.78
N VAL A 354 14.28 4.62 -0.37
CA VAL A 354 14.99 5.27 -1.49
C VAL A 354 15.44 6.68 -1.11
N GLU A 355 14.64 7.45 -0.37
CA GLU A 355 15.05 8.76 0.13
C GLU A 355 16.20 8.62 1.14
N MET A 356 16.13 7.67 2.07
CA MET A 356 17.22 7.33 2.99
C MET A 356 18.50 6.98 2.26
N ALA A 357 18.43 6.09 1.26
CA ALA A 357 19.58 5.70 0.44
C ALA A 357 20.21 6.92 -0.27
N SER A 358 19.38 7.85 -0.77
CA SER A 358 19.85 9.09 -1.38
C SER A 358 20.59 9.99 -0.39
N LEU A 359 20.08 10.11 0.84
CA LEU A 359 20.72 10.88 1.91
C LEU A 359 22.07 10.29 2.30
N ALA A 360 22.13 8.97 2.52
CA ALA A 360 23.37 8.26 2.87
C ALA A 360 24.43 8.39 1.76
N ALA A 361 24.03 8.18 0.50
CA ALA A 361 24.94 8.32 -0.64
C ALA A 361 25.47 9.76 -0.81
N ASP A 362 24.62 10.77 -0.65
CA ASP A 362 25.04 12.17 -0.77
C ASP A 362 25.92 12.60 0.42
N ALA A 363 25.61 12.16 1.65
CA ALA A 363 26.44 12.41 2.83
C ALA A 363 27.84 11.85 2.65
N LEU A 364 27.97 10.60 2.18
CA LEU A 364 29.26 9.97 1.95
C LEU A 364 30.06 10.67 0.83
N LYS A 365 29.43 11.01 -0.31
CA LYS A 365 30.07 11.78 -1.38
C LYS A 365 30.60 13.12 -0.90
N LYS A 366 29.82 13.82 -0.08
CA LYS A 366 30.25 15.10 0.53
C LYS A 366 31.40 14.90 1.51
N SER A 367 31.44 13.81 2.27
CA SER A 367 32.55 13.51 3.16
C SER A 367 33.82 13.18 2.39
N LEU A 368 33.72 12.40 1.29
CA LEU A 368 34.83 12.17 0.38
C LEU A 368 35.38 13.48 -0.23
N TYR A 369 34.49 14.42 -0.59
CA TYR A 369 34.87 15.74 -1.12
C TYR A 369 35.52 16.62 -0.03
N ALA A 370 34.99 16.59 1.19
CA ALA A 370 35.47 17.40 2.31
C ALA A 370 36.90 17.04 2.75
N MET A 371 37.38 15.84 2.45
CA MET A 371 38.77 15.43 2.74
C MET A 371 39.81 16.34 2.06
N ASP A 372 39.51 16.88 0.88
CA ASP A 372 40.37 17.82 0.17
C ASP A 372 39.90 19.29 0.31
N ASN A 373 38.60 19.50 0.52
CA ASN A 373 37.93 20.80 0.50
C ASN A 373 36.99 20.94 1.70
N TYR A 374 37.57 20.99 2.91
CA TYR A 374 36.78 21.11 4.12
C TYR A 374 36.07 22.48 4.17
N ASP A 375 34.74 22.44 4.45
CA ASP A 375 33.89 23.59 4.73
C ASP A 375 32.95 23.24 5.90
N SER A 376 32.78 24.20 6.81
CA SER A 376 31.90 24.06 7.98
C SER A 376 30.42 23.89 7.59
N ASP A 377 29.98 24.45 6.49
CA ASP A 377 28.61 24.28 5.98
C ASP A 377 28.41 22.88 5.42
N ILE A 378 29.40 22.35 4.68
CA ILE A 378 29.40 20.95 4.23
C ILE A 378 29.41 20.00 5.42
N ALA A 379 30.22 20.27 6.44
CA ALA A 379 30.29 19.46 7.66
C ALA A 379 28.94 19.42 8.40
N ARG A 380 28.23 20.55 8.51
CA ARG A 380 26.89 20.62 9.07
C ARG A 380 25.90 19.80 8.25
N GLU A 381 25.92 19.95 6.93
CA GLU A 381 25.01 19.26 6.02
C GLU A 381 25.19 17.73 6.05
N ILE A 382 26.43 17.24 6.22
CA ILE A 382 26.71 15.81 6.39
C ILE A 382 26.02 15.28 7.66
N ARG A 383 26.18 15.97 8.79
CA ARG A 383 25.57 15.58 10.07
C ARG A 383 24.04 15.63 10.04
N GLU A 384 23.46 16.66 9.40
CA GLU A 384 22.00 16.76 9.24
C GLU A 384 21.43 15.61 8.39
N LYS A 385 22.18 15.15 7.38
CA LYS A 385 21.77 14.02 6.53
C LYS A 385 21.88 12.69 7.25
N GLU A 386 22.91 12.50 8.06
CA GLU A 386 23.07 11.30 8.87
C GLU A 386 21.98 11.23 9.94
N GLU A 387 21.70 12.30 10.68
CA GLU A 387 20.61 12.35 11.67
C GLU A 387 19.26 12.02 11.03
N LYS A 388 19.04 12.47 9.77
CA LYS A 388 17.81 12.14 9.03
C LYS A 388 17.80 10.69 8.55
N ALA A 389 18.94 10.13 8.16
CA ALA A 389 19.04 8.73 7.72
C ALA A 389 18.82 7.76 8.90
N ASP A 390 19.39 8.06 10.08
CA ASP A 390 19.16 7.35 11.34
C ASP A 390 17.67 7.35 11.72
N HIS A 391 17.03 8.54 11.69
CA HIS A 391 15.59 8.64 11.92
C HIS A 391 14.78 7.76 10.95
N TYR A 392 15.16 7.70 9.68
CA TYR A 392 14.48 6.86 8.69
C TYR A 392 14.67 5.37 8.94
N GLU A 393 15.84 4.93 9.42
CA GLU A 393 16.07 3.54 9.82
C GLU A 393 15.10 3.13 10.94
N ASP A 394 15.00 3.93 12.00
CA ASP A 394 14.13 3.67 13.15
C ASP A 394 12.66 3.53 12.74
N ILE A 395 12.13 4.49 11.98
CA ILE A 395 10.71 4.47 11.59
C ILE A 395 10.40 3.36 10.59
N LEU A 396 11.30 3.10 9.63
CA LEU A 396 11.15 2.02 8.64
C LEU A 396 11.24 0.66 9.31
N GLY A 397 12.23 0.45 10.20
CA GLY A 397 12.41 -0.80 10.94
C GLY A 397 11.17 -1.14 11.75
N THR A 398 10.68 -0.18 12.54
CA THR A 398 9.45 -0.33 13.33
C THR A 398 8.22 -0.62 12.45
N TYR A 399 8.07 0.08 11.36
CA TYR A 399 6.91 -0.06 10.46
C TYR A 399 6.92 -1.39 9.70
N LEU A 400 8.08 -1.82 9.18
CA LEU A 400 8.24 -3.10 8.49
C LEU A 400 7.99 -4.29 9.44
N VAL A 401 8.40 -4.19 10.71
CA VAL A 401 8.08 -5.21 11.73
C VAL A 401 6.56 -5.26 11.98
N LYS A 402 5.87 -4.12 12.10
CA LYS A 402 4.41 -4.09 12.19
C LYS A 402 3.75 -4.70 10.96
N LEU A 403 4.25 -4.37 9.77
CA LEU A 403 3.74 -4.90 8.50
C LEU A 403 3.84 -6.43 8.42
N SER A 404 4.90 -7.04 8.96
CA SER A 404 5.08 -8.49 9.00
C SER A 404 4.03 -9.23 9.84
N GLY A 405 3.33 -8.52 10.74
CA GLY A 405 2.20 -9.05 11.51
C GLY A 405 0.90 -9.18 10.72
N TYR A 406 0.84 -8.62 9.52
CA TYR A 406 -0.31 -8.72 8.62
C TYR A 406 -0.13 -9.85 7.61
N GLN A 407 -1.24 -10.30 7.02
CA GLN A 407 -1.17 -11.31 5.95
C GLN A 407 -0.69 -10.64 4.65
N ILE A 408 0.55 -10.90 4.29
CA ILE A 408 1.20 -10.38 3.08
C ILE A 408 1.50 -11.52 2.10
N SER A 409 1.64 -11.19 0.81
CA SER A 409 2.04 -12.18 -0.20
C SER A 409 3.52 -12.59 -0.01
N ASP A 410 3.91 -13.77 -0.54
CA ASP A 410 5.32 -14.20 -0.50
C ASP A 410 6.25 -13.21 -1.21
N ASP A 411 5.78 -12.58 -2.29
CA ASP A 411 6.53 -11.55 -3.02
C ASP A 411 6.73 -10.30 -2.16
N ASP A 412 5.66 -9.83 -1.47
CA ASP A 412 5.73 -8.67 -0.57
C ASP A 412 6.57 -8.96 0.68
N SER A 413 6.50 -10.20 1.20
CA SER A 413 7.34 -10.62 2.33
C SER A 413 8.83 -10.58 1.99
N ARG A 414 9.21 -11.01 0.77
CA ARG A 414 10.59 -10.92 0.29
C ARG A 414 11.04 -9.47 0.12
N GLU A 415 10.19 -8.63 -0.44
CA GLU A 415 10.49 -7.20 -0.59
C GLU A 415 10.64 -6.51 0.77
N ALA A 416 9.77 -6.80 1.75
CA ALA A 416 9.89 -6.28 3.11
C ALA A 416 11.21 -6.74 3.78
N ALA A 417 11.59 -8.01 3.61
CA ALA A 417 12.85 -8.53 4.13
C ALA A 417 14.07 -7.88 3.47
N LYS A 418 14.01 -7.60 2.14
CA LYS A 418 15.03 -6.83 1.43
C LYS A 418 15.19 -5.44 2.01
N LEU A 419 14.08 -4.72 2.19
CA LEU A 419 14.11 -3.37 2.75
C LEU A 419 14.70 -3.37 4.15
N LEU A 420 14.26 -4.31 5.02
CA LEU A 420 14.74 -4.40 6.40
C LEU A 420 16.25 -4.63 6.51
N LYS A 421 16.84 -5.36 5.56
CA LYS A 421 18.31 -5.52 5.49
C LYS A 421 18.98 -4.27 4.94
N ALA A 422 18.48 -3.72 3.83
CA ALA A 422 19.12 -2.62 3.14
C ALA A 422 19.13 -1.31 3.97
N ILE A 423 18.09 -1.04 4.78
CA ILE A 423 18.06 0.17 5.62
C ILE A 423 19.21 0.19 6.61
N GLY A 424 19.52 -0.93 7.26
CA GLY A 424 20.66 -1.00 8.19
C GLY A 424 22.01 -0.79 7.48
N ASP A 425 22.18 -1.30 6.25
CA ASP A 425 23.40 -1.06 5.48
C ASP A 425 23.52 0.42 5.03
N PHE A 426 22.42 1.09 4.65
CA PHE A 426 22.42 2.53 4.33
C PHE A 426 22.66 3.41 5.55
N GLU A 427 22.13 3.04 6.73
CA GLU A 427 22.45 3.72 7.98
C GLU A 427 23.95 3.67 8.27
N ARG A 428 24.57 2.47 8.15
CA ARG A 428 26.03 2.31 8.32
C ARG A 428 26.84 3.12 7.32
N ILE A 429 26.42 3.19 6.05
CA ILE A 429 27.06 4.06 5.06
C ILE A 429 26.97 5.54 5.48
N SER A 430 25.84 5.95 6.03
CA SER A 430 25.63 7.31 6.55
C SER A 430 26.51 7.60 7.75
N ASP A 431 26.58 6.69 8.74
CA ASP A 431 27.50 6.72 9.87
C ASP A 431 28.96 6.90 9.43
N HIS A 432 29.39 6.14 8.42
CA HIS A 432 30.74 6.22 7.87
C HIS A 432 31.03 7.58 7.25
N SER A 433 30.04 8.29 6.74
CA SER A 433 30.20 9.67 6.26
C SER A 433 30.64 10.62 7.40
N VAL A 434 30.05 10.48 8.58
CA VAL A 434 30.40 11.27 9.76
C VAL A 434 31.77 10.82 10.33
N HIS A 435 32.10 9.53 10.25
CA HIS A 435 33.44 9.05 10.65
C HIS A 435 34.54 9.62 9.76
N LEU A 436 34.35 9.63 8.44
CA LEU A 436 35.30 10.26 7.50
C LEU A 436 35.43 11.77 7.77
N LEU A 437 34.31 12.45 8.06
CA LEU A 437 34.32 13.85 8.41
C LEU A 437 35.15 14.11 9.69
N LYS A 438 34.96 13.31 10.74
CA LYS A 438 35.71 13.41 12.00
C LYS A 438 37.22 13.20 11.77
N SER A 439 37.61 12.22 10.96
CA SER A 439 39.02 12.01 10.58
C SER A 439 39.58 13.20 9.81
N THR A 440 38.78 13.82 8.95
CA THR A 440 39.15 15.04 8.20
C THR A 440 39.33 16.23 9.14
N GLU A 441 38.44 16.44 10.11
CA GLU A 441 38.52 17.47 11.14
C GLU A 441 39.76 17.26 12.01
N GLU A 442 40.06 16.03 12.42
CA GLU A 442 41.26 15.67 13.19
C GLU A 442 42.54 15.95 12.41
N MET A 443 42.59 15.61 11.13
CA MET A 443 43.75 15.92 10.28
C MET A 443 44.03 17.43 10.23
N ARG A 444 42.96 18.21 10.06
CA ARG A 444 43.06 19.69 10.03
C ARG A 444 43.51 20.27 11.38
N ASP A 445 42.84 19.86 12.45
CA ASP A 445 43.09 20.46 13.79
C ASP A 445 44.49 20.11 14.33
N LYS A 446 45.02 18.92 13.96
CA LYS A 446 46.35 18.47 14.34
C LYS A 446 47.42 18.76 13.28
N ASN A 447 47.07 19.40 12.15
CA ASN A 447 47.95 19.63 11.02
C ASN A 447 48.66 18.35 10.51
N ILE A 448 47.92 17.26 10.41
CA ILE A 448 48.43 15.98 9.93
C ILE A 448 48.50 16.01 8.40
N GLU A 449 49.68 15.82 7.85
CA GLU A 449 49.91 15.70 6.41
C GLU A 449 50.40 14.31 6.04
N PHE A 450 49.83 13.74 4.98
CA PHE A 450 50.32 12.51 4.37
C PHE A 450 51.35 12.80 3.29
N THR A 451 52.22 11.83 3.01
CA THR A 451 53.17 11.92 1.89
C THR A 451 52.41 11.98 0.55
N ASP A 452 53.03 12.53 -0.50
CA ASP A 452 52.37 12.66 -1.81
C ASP A 452 52.00 11.28 -2.39
N THR A 453 52.77 10.24 -2.12
CA THR A 453 52.47 8.86 -2.52
C THR A 453 51.23 8.35 -1.77
N ALA A 454 51.11 8.61 -0.46
CA ALA A 454 49.94 8.23 0.32
C ALA A 454 48.67 9.00 -0.12
N LYS A 455 48.82 10.30 -0.42
CA LYS A 455 47.72 11.10 -0.99
C LYS A 455 47.22 10.55 -2.33
N ALA A 456 48.16 10.08 -3.19
CA ALA A 456 47.80 9.48 -4.49
C ALA A 456 47.06 8.14 -4.28
N GLU A 457 47.57 7.26 -3.40
CA GLU A 457 46.93 5.99 -3.04
C GLU A 457 45.51 6.22 -2.51
N LEU A 458 45.34 7.17 -1.54
CA LEU A 458 44.06 7.49 -0.94
C LEU A 458 43.04 8.05 -1.96
N ARG A 459 43.50 8.84 -2.93
CA ARG A 459 42.68 9.33 -4.03
C ARG A 459 42.12 8.19 -4.87
N MET A 460 42.95 7.17 -5.21
CA MET A 460 42.48 6.02 -5.96
C MET A 460 41.45 5.19 -5.20
N LEU A 461 41.68 4.97 -3.89
CA LEU A 461 40.73 4.27 -3.03
C LEU A 461 39.38 5.03 -2.94
N ARG A 462 39.40 6.35 -2.78
CA ARG A 462 38.20 7.19 -2.75
C ARG A 462 37.40 7.11 -4.05
N LEU A 463 38.07 7.09 -5.21
CA LEU A 463 37.40 6.93 -6.51
C LEU A 463 36.74 5.55 -6.63
N ALA A 464 37.38 4.49 -6.15
CA ALA A 464 36.80 3.16 -6.13
C ALA A 464 35.57 3.09 -5.21
N VAL A 465 35.63 3.73 -4.02
CA VAL A 465 34.51 3.79 -3.08
C VAL A 465 33.35 4.63 -3.62
N ASP A 466 33.60 5.73 -4.32
CA ASP A 466 32.55 6.52 -4.98
C ASP A 466 31.84 5.71 -6.09
N GLU A 467 32.60 4.93 -6.87
CA GLU A 467 32.01 4.08 -7.91
C GLU A 467 31.17 2.94 -7.32
N ILE A 468 31.65 2.24 -6.30
CA ILE A 468 30.91 1.12 -5.69
C ILE A 468 29.63 1.62 -5.01
N LEU A 469 29.67 2.79 -4.37
CA LEU A 469 28.51 3.46 -3.81
C LEU A 469 27.47 3.78 -4.89
N GLY A 470 27.90 4.33 -6.04
CA GLY A 470 27.03 4.59 -7.17
C GLY A 470 26.36 3.34 -7.71
N LEU A 471 27.11 2.25 -7.86
CA LEU A 471 26.60 0.96 -8.32
C LEU A 471 25.58 0.35 -7.34
N ALA A 472 25.86 0.39 -6.03
CA ALA A 472 24.95 -0.13 -5.01
C ALA A 472 23.66 0.70 -4.91
N TYR A 473 23.78 2.03 -4.99
CA TYR A 473 22.64 2.93 -5.03
C TYR A 473 21.74 2.70 -6.26
N ASP A 474 22.32 2.64 -7.46
CA ASP A 474 21.58 2.39 -8.70
C ASP A 474 20.91 1.01 -8.69
N ALA A 475 21.63 -0.01 -8.18
CA ALA A 475 21.08 -1.34 -8.01
C ALA A 475 19.85 -1.35 -7.09
N PHE A 476 19.91 -0.62 -5.98
CA PHE A 476 18.80 -0.55 -5.02
C PHE A 476 17.60 0.21 -5.57
N VAL A 477 17.81 1.42 -6.09
CA VAL A 477 16.74 2.32 -6.56
C VAL A 477 16.03 1.75 -7.78
N ASN A 478 16.77 1.18 -8.73
CA ASN A 478 16.25 0.70 -10.01
C ASN A 478 16.01 -0.82 -10.04
N ASN A 479 16.31 -1.56 -8.96
CA ASN A 479 16.40 -3.03 -8.96
C ASN A 479 17.29 -3.56 -10.12
N ASP A 480 18.41 -2.88 -10.38
CA ASP A 480 19.31 -3.20 -11.49
C ASP A 480 20.30 -4.32 -11.11
N LEU A 481 19.96 -5.55 -11.53
CA LEU A 481 20.82 -6.73 -11.30
C LEU A 481 22.18 -6.65 -12.00
N LYS A 482 22.30 -5.87 -13.10
CA LYS A 482 23.58 -5.69 -13.78
C LYS A 482 24.50 -4.75 -13.00
N ALA A 483 23.95 -3.72 -12.39
CA ALA A 483 24.70 -2.86 -11.46
C ALA A 483 25.11 -3.66 -10.23
N ALA A 484 24.17 -4.41 -9.62
CA ALA A 484 24.43 -5.26 -8.45
C ALA A 484 25.57 -6.27 -8.70
N ALA A 485 25.62 -6.91 -9.87
CA ALA A 485 26.65 -7.91 -10.21
C ALA A 485 28.06 -7.32 -10.34
N LYS A 486 28.20 -6.00 -10.49
CA LYS A 486 29.49 -5.30 -10.57
C LYS A 486 30.08 -4.91 -9.22
N VAL A 487 29.23 -4.89 -8.17
CA VAL A 487 29.62 -4.39 -6.83
C VAL A 487 30.64 -5.32 -6.19
N GLU A 488 30.39 -6.61 -6.14
CA GLU A 488 31.23 -7.59 -5.47
C GLU A 488 32.65 -7.70 -6.06
N PRO A 489 32.86 -7.71 -7.42
CA PRO A 489 34.19 -7.65 -7.98
C PRO A 489 34.99 -6.39 -7.61
N LEU A 490 34.29 -5.24 -7.46
CA LEU A 490 34.94 -3.99 -7.07
C LEU A 490 35.23 -3.95 -5.56
N GLU A 491 34.37 -4.52 -4.72
CA GLU A 491 34.62 -4.67 -3.28
C GLU A 491 35.92 -5.42 -3.01
N GLN A 492 36.16 -6.57 -3.70
CA GLN A 492 37.39 -7.33 -3.55
C GLN A 492 38.64 -6.51 -3.93
N VAL A 493 38.55 -5.68 -4.96
CA VAL A 493 39.65 -4.78 -5.34
C VAL A 493 39.89 -3.73 -4.25
N ILE A 494 38.84 -3.18 -3.63
CA ILE A 494 38.95 -2.21 -2.53
C ILE A 494 39.66 -2.86 -1.31
N ASP A 495 39.31 -4.11 -0.96
CA ASP A 495 39.92 -4.83 0.15
C ASP A 495 41.42 -5.10 -0.14
N GLU A 496 41.77 -5.53 -1.37
CA GLU A 496 43.17 -5.70 -1.80
C GLU A 496 43.97 -4.36 -1.75
N MET A 497 43.34 -3.26 -2.17
CA MET A 497 43.92 -1.92 -2.06
C MET A 497 44.19 -1.53 -0.61
N LYS A 498 43.22 -1.71 0.29
CA LYS A 498 43.35 -1.45 1.72
C LYS A 498 44.56 -2.18 2.31
N GLU A 499 44.67 -3.49 2.08
CA GLU A 499 45.79 -4.29 2.61
C GLU A 499 47.13 -3.83 2.04
N THR A 500 47.18 -3.51 0.76
CA THR A 500 48.39 -2.96 0.12
C THR A 500 48.80 -1.62 0.71
N MET A 501 47.85 -0.70 0.85
CA MET A 501 48.07 0.65 1.42
C MET A 501 48.50 0.59 2.88
N ARG A 502 47.91 -0.32 3.67
CA ARG A 502 48.26 -0.58 5.05
C ARG A 502 49.73 -1.04 5.16
N ASN A 503 50.13 -2.03 4.35
CA ASN A 503 51.51 -2.54 4.34
C ASN A 503 52.51 -1.46 3.93
N ARG A 504 52.20 -0.67 2.90
CA ARG A 504 53.05 0.47 2.49
C ARG A 504 53.19 1.52 3.56
N HIS A 505 52.12 1.77 4.31
CA HIS A 505 52.15 2.74 5.41
C HIS A 505 53.03 2.27 6.56
N ILE A 506 53.05 0.97 6.89
CA ILE A 506 53.97 0.41 7.88
C ILE A 506 55.44 0.64 7.44
N VAL A 507 55.75 0.48 6.15
CA VAL A 507 57.09 0.77 5.64
C VAL A 507 57.44 2.26 5.75
N ARG A 508 56.47 3.18 5.50
CA ARG A 508 56.66 4.62 5.69
C ARG A 508 56.92 4.98 7.16
N LEU A 509 56.22 4.34 8.10
CA LEU A 509 56.48 4.51 9.56
C LEU A 509 57.91 4.03 9.93
N GLN A 510 58.33 2.86 9.44
CA GLN A 510 59.69 2.34 9.69
C GLN A 510 60.79 3.24 9.16
N LYS A 511 60.52 3.98 8.09
CA LYS A 511 61.46 4.95 7.49
C LYS A 511 61.39 6.35 8.10
N ASN A 512 60.51 6.56 9.10
CA ASN A 512 60.23 7.88 9.71
C ASN A 512 59.72 8.89 8.67
N GLU A 513 59.02 8.47 7.63
CA GLU A 513 58.41 9.33 6.60
C GLU A 513 57.05 9.89 7.03
N CYS A 514 56.47 9.40 8.13
CA CYS A 514 55.20 9.87 8.71
C CYS A 514 55.21 9.71 10.24
N SER A 515 54.36 10.47 10.93
CA SER A 515 54.14 10.37 12.37
C SER A 515 53.26 9.18 12.77
N ILE A 516 53.38 8.74 14.03
CA ILE A 516 52.47 7.70 14.57
C ILE A 516 51.01 8.18 14.57
N GLU A 517 50.77 9.46 14.87
CA GLU A 517 49.45 10.04 14.84
C GLU A 517 48.82 10.00 13.43
N ALA A 518 49.61 10.31 12.39
CA ALA A 518 49.17 10.14 11.00
C ALA A 518 48.82 8.67 10.69
N GLY A 519 49.53 7.71 11.33
CA GLY A 519 49.25 6.29 11.23
C GLY A 519 47.89 5.87 11.76
N PHE A 520 47.45 6.44 12.87
CA PHE A 520 46.10 6.17 13.43
C PHE A 520 45.00 6.69 12.48
N VAL A 521 45.10 7.95 12.07
CA VAL A 521 44.11 8.54 11.15
C VAL A 521 44.09 7.79 9.81
N TRP A 522 45.25 7.38 9.31
CA TRP A 522 45.34 6.56 8.11
C TRP A 522 44.61 5.22 8.23
N ALA A 523 44.82 4.50 9.35
CA ALA A 523 44.14 3.25 9.61
C ALA A 523 42.63 3.39 9.73
N ASP A 524 42.15 4.48 10.37
CA ASP A 524 40.72 4.78 10.51
C ASP A 524 40.10 5.09 9.15
N LEU A 525 40.75 5.90 8.31
CA LEU A 525 40.29 6.19 6.95
C LEU A 525 40.17 4.94 6.11
N LEU A 526 41.23 4.09 6.09
CA LEU A 526 41.22 2.85 5.32
C LEU A 526 40.11 1.90 5.78
N THR A 527 39.92 1.76 7.09
CA THR A 527 38.90 0.88 7.67
C THR A 527 37.51 1.39 7.35
N THR A 528 37.27 2.71 7.45
CA THR A 528 35.95 3.29 7.16
C THR A 528 35.58 3.18 5.68
N LEU A 529 36.55 3.40 4.79
CA LEU A 529 36.33 3.29 3.33
C LEU A 529 36.04 1.83 2.90
N GLU A 530 36.78 0.86 3.43
CA GLU A 530 36.54 -0.57 3.13
C GLU A 530 35.22 -1.04 3.72
N ARG A 531 34.87 -0.71 4.99
CA ARG A 531 33.57 -1.05 5.56
C ARG A 531 32.40 -0.46 4.77
N THR A 532 32.58 0.73 4.19
CA THR A 532 31.61 1.31 3.28
C THR A 532 31.40 0.43 2.05
N ALA A 533 32.47 -0.13 1.48
CA ALA A 533 32.39 -1.07 0.35
C ALA A 533 31.70 -2.38 0.74
N ASP A 534 31.97 -2.91 1.94
CA ASP A 534 31.29 -4.08 2.50
C ASP A 534 29.77 -3.87 2.58
N HIS A 535 29.31 -2.71 3.08
CA HIS A 535 27.89 -2.40 3.14
C HIS A 535 27.27 -2.25 1.75
N CYS A 536 28.00 -1.68 0.78
CA CYS A 536 27.56 -1.65 -0.61
C CYS A 536 27.40 -3.07 -1.19
N SER A 537 28.33 -3.99 -0.88
CA SER A 537 28.24 -5.39 -1.27
C SER A 537 27.03 -6.09 -0.65
N ASN A 538 26.76 -5.89 0.65
CA ASN A 538 25.59 -6.44 1.34
C ASN A 538 24.28 -6.03 0.65
N ILE A 539 24.15 -4.74 0.28
CA ILE A 539 22.99 -4.22 -0.46
C ILE A 539 22.83 -4.93 -1.80
N ALA A 540 23.90 -5.03 -2.57
CA ALA A 540 23.88 -5.66 -3.90
C ALA A 540 23.50 -7.15 -3.82
N VAL A 541 24.07 -7.88 -2.87
CA VAL A 541 23.78 -9.30 -2.61
C VAL A 541 22.32 -9.49 -2.23
N CYS A 542 21.79 -8.62 -1.36
CA CYS A 542 20.39 -8.68 -0.94
C CYS A 542 19.44 -8.54 -2.15
N ILE A 543 19.76 -7.66 -3.11
CA ILE A 543 18.98 -7.47 -4.34
C ILE A 543 19.03 -8.71 -5.23
N ILE A 544 20.20 -9.32 -5.40
CA ILE A 544 20.41 -10.52 -6.21
C ILE A 544 19.66 -11.72 -5.61
N ASP A 545 19.75 -11.92 -4.28
CA ASP A 545 19.10 -13.02 -3.58
C ASP A 545 17.58 -12.97 -3.70
N VAL A 546 17.00 -11.78 -3.54
CA VAL A 546 15.55 -11.59 -3.71
C VAL A 546 15.11 -11.90 -5.13
N ALA A 547 15.89 -11.50 -6.14
CA ALA A 547 15.61 -11.79 -7.54
C ALA A 547 15.75 -13.29 -7.88
N ALA A 548 16.69 -13.99 -7.25
CA ALA A 548 16.91 -15.43 -7.42
C ALA A 548 15.94 -16.30 -6.61
N HIS A 549 15.03 -15.73 -5.84
CA HIS A 549 14.14 -16.44 -4.89
C HIS A 549 14.91 -17.26 -3.85
N ASN A 550 16.13 -16.86 -3.52
CA ASN A 550 17.02 -17.53 -2.58
C ASN A 550 17.15 -16.66 -1.30
N MET A 551 17.03 -17.28 -0.12
CA MET A 551 17.12 -16.57 1.16
C MET A 551 18.49 -16.71 1.83
N ASN A 552 19.45 -17.39 1.18
CA ASN A 552 20.79 -17.69 1.71
C ASN A 552 21.89 -16.85 1.04
N ALA A 553 22.03 -15.59 1.48
CA ALA A 553 22.98 -14.61 0.95
C ALA A 553 24.42 -15.15 0.77
N HIS A 554 24.93 -15.87 1.76
CA HIS A 554 26.30 -16.41 1.73
C HIS A 554 26.53 -17.56 0.72
N GLU A 555 25.50 -18.27 0.31
CA GLU A 555 25.62 -19.32 -0.70
C GLU A 555 25.68 -18.76 -2.12
N SER A 556 24.86 -17.76 -2.39
CA SER A 556 24.84 -17.06 -3.69
C SER A 556 26.17 -16.35 -3.98
N LEU A 557 26.75 -15.68 -2.97
CA LEU A 557 28.07 -15.08 -3.06
C LEU A 557 29.18 -16.10 -3.34
N LYS A 558 29.21 -17.22 -2.62
CA LYS A 558 30.21 -18.28 -2.83
C LYS A 558 30.09 -18.89 -4.22
N GLN A 559 28.90 -18.99 -4.76
CA GLN A 559 28.69 -19.51 -6.12
C GLN A 559 29.14 -18.49 -7.18
N MET A 560 28.82 -17.19 -7.01
CA MET A 560 29.27 -16.14 -7.91
C MET A 560 30.79 -16.00 -7.93
N ARG A 561 31.47 -15.97 -6.79
CA ARG A 561 32.94 -15.90 -6.69
C ARG A 561 33.65 -17.10 -7.31
N LYS A 562 33.05 -18.31 -7.26
CA LYS A 562 33.70 -19.53 -7.73
C LYS A 562 33.48 -19.87 -9.20
N PHE A 563 32.38 -19.49 -9.82
CA PHE A 563 31.93 -20.09 -11.07
C PHE A 563 31.64 -19.12 -12.22
N SER A 564 31.78 -17.78 -12.04
CA SER A 564 31.48 -16.82 -13.11
C SER A 564 32.74 -16.30 -13.75
N ASP A 565 32.94 -16.59 -15.05
CA ASP A 565 34.02 -16.01 -15.86
C ASP A 565 33.86 -14.48 -15.99
N ASP A 566 32.64 -13.98 -15.95
CA ASP A 566 32.31 -12.55 -15.94
C ASP A 566 32.83 -11.87 -14.67
N PHE A 567 32.72 -12.52 -13.51
CA PHE A 567 33.27 -12.02 -12.26
C PHE A 567 34.79 -11.81 -12.34
N LYS A 568 35.54 -12.82 -12.81
CA LYS A 568 36.98 -12.74 -12.93
C LYS A 568 37.42 -11.65 -13.91
N LYS A 569 36.68 -11.50 -15.00
CA LYS A 569 36.92 -10.45 -15.99
C LYS A 569 36.73 -9.06 -15.41
N LEU A 570 35.60 -8.81 -14.70
CA LEU A 570 35.33 -7.55 -14.05
C LEU A 570 36.35 -7.23 -12.95
N HIS A 571 36.72 -8.22 -12.13
CA HIS A 571 37.74 -8.05 -11.10
C HIS A 571 39.10 -7.62 -11.72
N GLN A 572 39.56 -8.26 -12.80
CA GLN A 572 40.77 -7.84 -13.49
C GLN A 572 40.67 -6.46 -14.13
N GLU A 573 39.49 -6.10 -14.64
CA GLU A 573 39.25 -4.78 -15.20
C GLU A 573 39.37 -3.70 -14.11
N TYR A 574 38.77 -3.94 -12.92
CA TYR A 574 38.84 -3.02 -11.79
C TYR A 574 40.26 -2.95 -11.19
N LEU A 575 40.99 -4.07 -11.10
CA LEU A 575 42.41 -4.05 -10.71
C LEU A 575 43.27 -3.19 -11.63
N GLY A 576 43.02 -3.24 -12.95
CA GLY A 576 43.70 -2.38 -13.90
C GLY A 576 43.31 -0.91 -13.78
N LYS A 577 42.04 -0.64 -13.47
CA LYS A 577 41.49 0.72 -13.32
C LYS A 577 41.99 1.42 -12.05
N TYR A 578 42.08 0.70 -10.94
CA TYR A 578 42.41 1.21 -9.61
C TYR A 578 43.79 0.74 -9.11
N SER A 579 44.76 0.60 -10.05
CA SER A 579 46.14 0.24 -9.66
C SER A 579 46.77 1.35 -8.82
N ILE A 580 47.31 0.99 -7.65
CA ILE A 580 48.03 1.86 -6.70
C ILE A 580 49.54 1.54 -6.66
#